data_a2e77825414c8d2431d09957db38cd2f
#
_entry.id   a2e77825414c8d2431d09957db38cd2f
#
_cell.length_a   1.000
_cell.length_b   1.000
_cell.length_c   1.000
_cell.angle_alpha   90.00
_cell.angle_beta   90.00
_cell.angle_gamma   90.00
#
_symmetry.space_group_name_H-M   'P 1'
#
loop_
_entity.id
_entity.type
_entity.pdbx_description
1 polymer ?
#
loop_
_entity_poly.entity_id
_entity_poly.type
_entity_poly.pdbx_seq_one_letter_code
_entity_poly.pdbx_strand_id
1 'polypeptide(L)'
;MSMKKQLITYRRNILGLFTAALAFTFVTLMGQMSLSSEDWSDEVKRQKIEDMYDGYKKQFPEVQDLSAQNAMNLMADSRTVLIDIREPREQQISMLPGAITEKDFMNNPLKYKDAVKIAYCTISYRSGKFAQKLQRKGIPVYNLRGGILAWVHAGGKVYDQNGETHRIHVYGRKWNLGPEGYQTVW
;
A
#
# COMPACT_ATOMS: atom_id res chain seq x y z
N MET A 1 -58.83 11.68 -38.32
CA MET A 1 -57.37 11.56 -38.35
C MET A 1 -57.05 10.15 -38.82
N SER A 2 -56.36 10.01 -39.96
CA SER A 2 -56.23 8.73 -40.67
C SER A 2 -55.41 7.71 -39.86
N MET A 3 -55.87 6.45 -39.81
CA MET A 3 -55.22 5.28 -39.19
C MET A 3 -53.68 5.17 -39.53
N LYS A 4 -53.30 5.60 -40.72
CA LYS A 4 -51.87 5.66 -41.14
C LYS A 4 -51.02 6.59 -40.27
N LYS A 5 -51.55 7.75 -39.82
CA LYS A 5 -50.81 8.70 -38.95
C LYS A 5 -50.60 8.14 -37.54
N GLN A 6 -51.60 7.41 -37.03
CA GLN A 6 -51.44 6.76 -35.71
C GLN A 6 -50.42 5.65 -35.71
N LEU A 7 -50.34 4.86 -36.79
CA LEU A 7 -49.35 3.76 -36.90
C LEU A 7 -47.91 4.27 -37.02
N ILE A 8 -47.71 5.39 -37.71
CA ILE A 8 -46.39 6.02 -37.84
C ILE A 8 -45.92 6.58 -36.51
N THR A 9 -46.81 7.22 -35.74
CA THR A 9 -46.49 7.78 -34.40
C THR A 9 -46.16 6.66 -33.40
N TYR A 10 -46.93 5.56 -33.43
CA TYR A 10 -46.71 4.40 -32.58
C TYR A 10 -45.35 3.72 -32.85
N ARG A 11 -45.00 3.49 -34.12
CA ARG A 11 -43.67 2.93 -34.51
C ARG A 11 -42.50 3.81 -34.12
N ARG A 12 -42.67 5.15 -34.19
CA ARG A 12 -41.61 6.10 -33.84
C ARG A 12 -41.38 6.14 -32.33
N ASN A 13 -42.45 5.99 -31.52
CA ASN A 13 -42.35 5.96 -30.06
C ASN A 13 -41.72 4.62 -29.57
N ILE A 14 -42.05 3.48 -30.22
CA ILE A 14 -41.43 2.20 -29.89
C ILE A 14 -39.94 2.19 -30.24
N LEU A 15 -39.55 2.74 -31.38
CA LEU A 15 -38.16 2.82 -31.78
C LEU A 15 -37.33 3.72 -30.83
N GLY A 16 -37.96 4.83 -30.37
CA GLY A 16 -37.35 5.72 -29.37
C GLY A 16 -37.16 5.08 -28.00
N LEU A 17 -38.11 4.24 -27.56
CA LEU A 17 -38.00 3.48 -26.31
C LEU A 17 -36.95 2.40 -26.36
N PHE A 18 -36.80 1.70 -27.50
CA PHE A 18 -35.74 0.69 -27.66
C PHE A 18 -34.32 1.30 -27.71
N THR A 19 -34.15 2.46 -28.35
CA THR A 19 -32.84 3.15 -28.37
C THR A 19 -32.47 3.72 -27.00
N ALA A 20 -33.43 4.24 -26.24
CA ALA A 20 -33.21 4.71 -24.88
C ALA A 20 -32.86 3.56 -23.91
N ALA A 21 -33.57 2.42 -24.03
CA ALA A 21 -33.27 1.22 -23.22
C ALA A 21 -31.89 0.64 -23.51
N LEU A 22 -31.47 0.57 -24.78
CA LEU A 22 -30.13 0.10 -25.16
C LEU A 22 -29.02 1.05 -24.69
N ALA A 23 -29.23 2.36 -24.74
CA ALA A 23 -28.28 3.34 -24.24
C ALA A 23 -28.15 3.26 -22.70
N PHE A 24 -29.26 3.05 -21.99
CA PHE A 24 -29.24 2.92 -20.53
C PHE A 24 -28.53 1.63 -20.06
N THR A 25 -28.75 0.50 -20.77
CA THR A 25 -28.04 -0.76 -20.46
C THR A 25 -26.56 -0.68 -20.80
N PHE A 26 -26.15 0.05 -21.83
CA PHE A 26 -24.75 0.24 -22.16
C PHE A 26 -24.01 1.12 -21.14
N VAL A 27 -24.65 2.19 -20.65
CA VAL A 27 -24.11 3.06 -19.61
C VAL A 27 -23.99 2.32 -18.26
N THR A 28 -24.98 1.47 -17.91
CA THR A 28 -24.91 0.66 -16.70
C THR A 28 -23.85 -0.46 -16.78
N LEU A 29 -23.60 -1.00 -17.95
CA LEU A 29 -22.57 -2.02 -18.15
C LEU A 29 -21.15 -1.43 -18.12
N MET A 30 -20.97 -0.19 -18.61
CA MET A 30 -19.69 0.53 -18.51
C MET A 30 -19.39 1.02 -17.08
N GLY A 31 -20.42 1.22 -16.23
CA GLY A 31 -20.24 1.68 -14.85
C GLY A 31 -19.79 0.60 -13.86
N GLN A 32 -19.59 -0.66 -14.28
CA GLN A 32 -19.25 -1.78 -13.39
C GLN A 32 -17.89 -2.43 -13.66
N MET A 33 -17.07 -1.88 -14.55
CA MET A 33 -15.66 -2.29 -14.60
C MET A 33 -14.87 -1.58 -13.50
N SER A 34 -15.09 -1.99 -12.26
CA SER A 34 -14.12 -1.78 -11.19
C SER A 34 -12.88 -2.57 -11.57
N LEU A 35 -11.85 -1.91 -12.09
CA LEU A 35 -10.53 -2.51 -12.25
C LEU A 35 -10.09 -3.03 -10.88
N SER A 36 -9.73 -4.31 -10.78
CA SER A 36 -9.10 -4.82 -9.57
C SER A 36 -7.78 -4.09 -9.35
N SER A 37 -7.27 -4.04 -8.13
CA SER A 37 -5.96 -3.42 -7.87
C SER A 37 -4.81 -4.15 -8.61
N GLU A 38 -5.05 -5.36 -9.08
CA GLU A 38 -4.13 -6.16 -9.89
C GLU A 38 -3.96 -5.59 -11.30
N ASP A 39 -5.01 -4.93 -11.83
CA ASP A 39 -4.99 -4.29 -13.16
C ASP A 39 -4.39 -2.88 -13.14
N TRP A 40 -4.04 -2.33 -11.98
CA TRP A 40 -3.45 -1.00 -11.87
C TRP A 40 -1.97 -1.01 -12.24
N SER A 41 -1.52 0.01 -12.99
CA SER A 41 -0.09 0.21 -13.21
C SER A 41 0.64 0.50 -11.89
N ASP A 42 1.94 0.24 -11.86
CA ASP A 42 2.77 0.52 -10.69
C ASP A 42 2.75 2.00 -10.29
N GLU A 43 2.58 2.92 -11.26
CA GLU A 43 2.41 4.35 -10.98
C GLU A 43 1.14 4.62 -10.18
N VAL A 44 0.02 4.03 -10.59
CA VAL A 44 -1.26 4.15 -9.86
C VAL A 44 -1.15 3.53 -8.46
N LYS A 45 -0.48 2.37 -8.33
CA LYS A 45 -0.25 1.73 -7.03
C LYS A 45 0.60 2.62 -6.11
N ARG A 46 1.70 3.21 -6.62
CA ARG A 46 2.53 4.16 -5.85
C ARG A 46 1.72 5.36 -5.37
N GLN A 47 0.92 5.97 -6.24
CA GLN A 47 0.07 7.10 -5.86
C GLN A 47 -0.92 6.70 -4.76
N LYS A 48 -1.54 5.52 -4.86
CA LYS A 48 -2.43 5.00 -3.81
C LYS A 48 -1.74 4.79 -2.48
N ILE A 49 -0.50 4.30 -2.48
CA ILE A 49 0.31 4.15 -1.26
C ILE A 49 0.55 5.52 -0.61
N GLU A 50 0.89 6.53 -1.40
CA GLU A 50 1.10 7.90 -0.91
C GLU A 50 -0.20 8.50 -0.35
N ASP A 51 -1.31 8.41 -1.07
CA ASP A 51 -2.61 8.91 -0.63
C ASP A 51 -3.04 8.29 0.72
N MET A 52 -2.84 6.99 0.86
CA MET A 52 -3.15 6.26 2.10
C MET A 52 -2.20 6.69 3.23
N TYR A 53 -0.90 6.82 2.94
CA TYR A 53 0.07 7.30 3.91
C TYR A 53 -0.28 8.70 4.42
N ASP A 54 -0.61 9.65 3.55
CA ASP A 54 -0.96 11.02 3.92
C ASP A 54 -2.20 11.08 4.84
N GLY A 55 -3.15 10.16 4.61
CA GLY A 55 -4.27 9.96 5.53
C GLY A 55 -3.83 9.49 6.93
N TYR A 56 -2.90 8.53 7.00
CA TYR A 56 -2.39 7.99 8.26
C TYR A 56 -1.49 8.97 9.01
N LYS A 57 -0.68 9.75 8.29
CA LYS A 57 0.27 10.73 8.85
C LYS A 57 -0.39 11.73 9.79
N LYS A 58 -1.64 12.07 9.55
CA LYS A 58 -2.43 12.97 10.41
C LYS A 58 -2.55 12.48 11.85
N GLN A 59 -2.34 11.18 12.12
CA GLN A 59 -2.44 10.59 13.46
C GLN A 59 -1.12 10.59 14.25
N PHE A 60 0.01 10.89 13.58
CA PHE A 60 1.34 11.00 14.19
C PHE A 60 2.16 12.10 13.47
N PRO A 61 1.66 13.35 13.44
CA PRO A 61 2.23 14.44 12.64
C PRO A 61 3.68 14.76 13.04
N GLU A 62 4.04 14.57 14.29
CA GLU A 62 5.37 14.84 14.85
C GLU A 62 6.43 13.79 14.52
N VAL A 63 6.03 12.59 14.08
CA VAL A 63 6.98 11.52 13.74
C VAL A 63 7.73 11.90 12.45
N GLN A 64 9.05 11.80 12.48
CA GLN A 64 9.87 12.00 11.31
C GLN A 64 9.81 10.76 10.40
N ASP A 65 9.75 11.00 9.10
CA ASP A 65 9.68 9.93 8.09
C ASP A 65 10.92 9.92 7.22
N LEU A 66 11.23 8.74 6.70
CA LEU A 66 12.21 8.54 5.64
C LEU A 66 11.54 7.90 4.43
N SER A 67 11.85 8.39 3.24
CA SER A 67 11.50 7.69 2.00
C SER A 67 12.27 6.38 1.90
N ALA A 68 11.76 5.43 1.10
CA ALA A 68 12.46 4.17 0.85
C ALA A 68 13.87 4.41 0.30
N GLN A 69 14.04 5.35 -0.63
CA GLN A 69 15.35 5.68 -1.18
C GLN A 69 16.32 6.21 -0.13
N ASN A 70 15.88 7.13 0.74
CA ASN A 70 16.72 7.67 1.80
C ASN A 70 17.09 6.59 2.83
N ALA A 71 16.14 5.69 3.14
CA ALA A 71 16.41 4.56 4.02
C ALA A 71 17.45 3.60 3.44
N MET A 72 17.37 3.27 2.14
CA MET A 72 18.36 2.45 1.43
C MET A 72 19.75 3.11 1.46
N ASN A 73 19.83 4.42 1.24
CA ASN A 73 21.08 5.16 1.31
C ASN A 73 21.72 5.10 2.71
N LEU A 74 20.90 5.23 3.77
CA LEU A 74 21.35 5.15 5.16
C LEU A 74 21.78 3.73 5.56
N MET A 75 21.24 2.70 4.92
CA MET A 75 21.65 1.31 5.19
C MET A 75 23.09 1.01 4.75
N ALA A 76 23.68 1.81 3.88
CA ALA A 76 25.09 1.73 3.60
C ALA A 76 25.95 2.09 4.83
N ASP A 77 25.37 2.78 5.83
CA ASP A 77 25.97 3.04 7.14
C ASP A 77 25.63 1.90 8.11
N SER A 78 26.66 1.25 8.67
CA SER A 78 26.53 0.17 9.66
C SER A 78 25.77 0.56 10.94
N ARG A 79 25.52 1.85 11.16
CA ARG A 79 24.77 2.39 12.29
C ARG A 79 23.26 2.49 12.05
N THR A 80 22.73 1.94 10.97
CA THR A 80 21.29 1.91 10.70
C THR A 80 20.69 0.59 11.13
N VAL A 81 19.51 0.62 11.78
CA VAL A 81 18.72 -0.57 12.12
C VAL A 81 17.28 -0.41 11.60
N LEU A 82 16.85 -1.39 10.83
CA LEU A 82 15.47 -1.53 10.37
C LEU A 82 14.69 -2.36 11.40
N ILE A 83 13.51 -1.90 11.80
CA ILE A 83 12.66 -2.53 12.81
C ILE A 83 11.33 -2.92 12.17
N ASP A 84 11.10 -4.22 11.99
CA ASP A 84 9.85 -4.76 11.49
C ASP A 84 8.84 -4.88 12.62
N ILE A 85 7.79 -4.05 12.57
CA ILE A 85 6.74 -4.07 13.60
C ILE A 85 5.49 -4.83 13.14
N ARG A 86 5.61 -5.61 12.06
CA ARG A 86 4.52 -6.46 11.57
C ARG A 86 4.38 -7.72 12.42
N GLU A 87 3.28 -8.43 12.21
CA GLU A 87 3.02 -9.72 12.85
C GLU A 87 4.00 -10.81 12.37
N PRO A 88 4.32 -11.82 13.21
CA PRO A 88 5.23 -12.92 12.82
C PRO A 88 4.85 -13.60 11.50
N ARG A 89 3.55 -13.78 11.23
CA ARG A 89 3.09 -14.38 9.96
C ARG A 89 3.43 -13.53 8.73
N GLU A 90 3.48 -12.20 8.89
CA GLU A 90 3.88 -11.28 7.81
C GLU A 90 5.40 -11.33 7.59
N GLN A 91 6.16 -11.40 8.69
CA GLN A 91 7.63 -11.47 8.70
C GLN A 91 8.14 -12.78 8.08
N GLN A 92 7.42 -13.89 8.28
CA GLN A 92 7.74 -15.19 7.68
C GLN A 92 7.66 -15.19 6.14
N ILE A 93 6.83 -14.32 5.56
CA ILE A 93 6.73 -14.20 4.10
C ILE A 93 7.96 -13.47 3.54
N SER A 94 8.32 -12.35 4.13
CA SER A 94 9.57 -11.63 3.84
C SER A 94 9.80 -10.49 4.81
N MET A 95 11.06 -10.08 4.95
CA MET A 95 11.52 -8.91 5.70
C MET A 95 12.44 -8.05 4.85
N LEU A 96 12.63 -6.80 5.24
CA LEU A 96 13.68 -5.95 4.67
C LEU A 96 15.07 -6.47 5.07
N PRO A 97 16.13 -6.23 4.27
CA PRO A 97 17.45 -6.79 4.52
C PRO A 97 17.98 -6.37 5.90
N GLY A 98 18.41 -7.36 6.70
CA GLY A 98 18.99 -7.14 8.02
C GLY A 98 18.01 -6.58 9.07
N ALA A 99 16.72 -6.53 8.78
CA ALA A 99 15.72 -6.04 9.73
C ALA A 99 15.60 -6.96 10.95
N ILE A 100 15.39 -6.35 12.11
CA ILE A 100 15.07 -7.04 13.36
C ILE A 100 13.58 -6.89 13.67
N THR A 101 13.04 -7.77 14.51
CA THR A 101 11.66 -7.66 14.94
C THR A 101 11.46 -6.57 16.00
N GLU A 102 10.23 -6.07 16.18
CA GLU A 102 9.87 -5.21 17.31
C GLU A 102 10.30 -5.83 18.63
N LYS A 103 10.04 -7.13 18.80
CA LYS A 103 10.40 -7.87 20.03
C LYS A 103 11.91 -7.83 20.31
N ASP A 104 12.74 -8.08 19.28
CA ASP A 104 14.19 -8.07 19.44
C ASP A 104 14.70 -6.67 19.80
N PHE A 105 14.16 -5.64 19.16
CA PHE A 105 14.48 -4.26 19.51
C PHE A 105 14.08 -3.92 20.94
N MET A 106 12.86 -4.26 21.35
CA MET A 106 12.33 -3.93 22.69
C MET A 106 13.01 -4.71 23.82
N ASN A 107 13.56 -5.90 23.55
CA ASN A 107 14.31 -6.68 24.52
C ASN A 107 15.64 -5.99 24.91
N ASN A 108 16.27 -5.26 24.00
CA ASN A 108 17.54 -4.57 24.27
C ASN A 108 17.67 -3.26 23.45
N PRO A 109 16.87 -2.23 23.72
CA PRO A 109 16.88 -0.98 22.95
C PRO A 109 18.20 -0.20 23.13
N LEU A 110 18.91 -0.38 24.24
CA LEU A 110 20.21 0.29 24.49
C LEU A 110 21.31 -0.18 23.52
N LYS A 111 21.23 -1.42 23.02
CA LYS A 111 22.15 -1.92 21.98
C LYS A 111 22.15 -1.01 20.75
N TYR A 112 21.05 -0.34 20.46
CA TYR A 112 20.83 0.49 19.28
C TYR A 112 20.84 2.00 19.60
N LYS A 113 21.35 2.42 20.77
CA LYS A 113 21.30 3.82 21.21
C LYS A 113 21.89 4.79 20.18
N ASP A 114 23.01 4.43 19.58
CA ASP A 114 23.77 5.25 18.62
C ASP A 114 23.39 4.98 17.15
N ALA A 115 22.44 4.07 16.90
CA ALA A 115 21.97 3.76 15.56
C ALA A 115 20.83 4.68 15.10
N VAL A 116 20.77 4.92 13.78
CA VAL A 116 19.56 5.44 13.13
C VAL A 116 18.53 4.33 13.11
N LYS A 117 17.39 4.55 13.78
CA LYS A 117 16.32 3.57 13.91
C LYS A 117 15.21 3.89 12.92
N ILE A 118 14.86 2.92 12.07
CA ILE A 118 13.81 3.08 11.07
C ILE A 118 12.80 1.95 11.26
N ALA A 119 11.59 2.29 11.71
CA ALA A 119 10.50 1.34 11.86
C ALA A 119 9.68 1.24 10.56
N TYR A 120 9.24 0.05 10.21
CA TYR A 120 8.36 -0.16 9.07
C TYR A 120 7.25 -1.17 9.36
N CYS A 121 6.16 -1.04 8.61
CA CYS A 121 5.12 -2.06 8.50
C CYS A 121 4.70 -2.20 7.04
N THR A 122 3.46 -2.61 6.76
CA THR A 122 2.97 -2.74 5.39
C THR A 122 2.92 -1.39 4.67
N ILE A 123 2.36 -0.36 5.32
CA ILE A 123 2.07 0.95 4.71
C ILE A 123 2.23 2.13 5.69
N SER A 124 3.09 2.02 6.69
CA SER A 124 3.48 3.06 7.66
C SER A 124 2.53 3.34 8.82
N TYR A 125 1.30 2.84 8.86
CA TYR A 125 0.39 3.16 9.97
C TYR A 125 0.88 2.64 11.33
N ARG A 126 1.10 1.32 11.43
CA ARG A 126 1.57 0.66 12.66
C ARG A 126 2.95 1.19 13.08
N SER A 127 3.85 1.35 12.13
CA SER A 127 5.21 1.86 12.40
C SER A 127 5.22 3.32 12.81
N GLY A 128 4.34 4.16 12.25
CA GLY A 128 4.16 5.54 12.70
C GLY A 128 3.67 5.63 14.15
N LYS A 129 2.69 4.79 14.54
CA LYS A 129 2.22 4.71 15.94
C LYS A 129 3.31 4.17 16.88
N PHE A 130 4.11 3.21 16.43
CA PHE A 130 5.25 2.70 17.19
C PHE A 130 6.32 3.79 17.39
N ALA A 131 6.71 4.49 16.34
CA ALA A 131 7.67 5.59 16.40
C ALA A 131 7.18 6.70 17.34
N GLN A 132 5.90 7.10 17.26
CA GLN A 132 5.27 8.07 18.16
C GLN A 132 5.37 7.63 19.63
N LYS A 133 5.08 6.36 19.93
CA LYS A 133 5.20 5.80 21.30
C LYS A 133 6.63 5.86 21.83
N LEU A 134 7.62 5.56 21.00
CA LEU A 134 9.03 5.58 21.39
C LEU A 134 9.57 7.02 21.53
N GLN A 135 9.18 7.91 20.63
CA GLN A 135 9.55 9.33 20.71
C GLN A 135 9.10 9.97 22.05
N ARG A 136 7.89 9.64 22.52
CA ARG A 136 7.40 10.07 23.86
C ARG A 136 8.24 9.54 25.03
N LYS A 137 9.03 8.50 24.79
CA LYS A 137 9.99 7.93 25.75
C LYS A 137 11.43 8.43 25.55
N GLY A 138 11.62 9.44 24.69
CA GLY A 138 12.94 9.98 24.36
C GLY A 138 13.78 9.11 23.41
N ILE A 139 13.17 8.12 22.75
CA ILE A 139 13.85 7.26 21.78
C ILE A 139 13.42 7.68 20.38
N PRO A 140 14.26 8.40 19.62
CA PRO A 140 13.91 8.83 18.26
C PRO A 140 13.92 7.63 17.31
N VAL A 141 12.83 7.47 16.56
CA VAL A 141 12.65 6.43 15.53
C VAL A 141 11.99 7.08 14.33
N TYR A 142 12.59 6.90 13.17
CA TYR A 142 11.98 7.28 11.89
C TYR A 142 10.92 6.26 11.49
N ASN A 143 9.90 6.71 10.79
CA ASN A 143 8.92 5.85 10.15
C ASN A 143 9.26 5.72 8.65
N LEU A 144 9.30 4.51 8.11
CA LEU A 144 9.50 4.28 6.68
C LEU A 144 8.21 4.64 5.94
N ARG A 145 8.22 5.78 5.21
CA ARG A 145 7.06 6.26 4.44
C ARG A 145 6.62 5.22 3.42
N GLY A 146 5.35 4.85 3.45
CA GLY A 146 4.75 3.82 2.60
C GLY A 146 5.16 2.37 2.93
N GLY A 147 5.98 2.16 3.97
CA GLY A 147 6.35 0.84 4.50
C GLY A 147 7.03 -0.07 3.48
N ILE A 148 6.84 -1.40 3.65
CA ILE A 148 7.41 -2.40 2.73
C ILE A 148 6.88 -2.24 1.30
N LEU A 149 5.65 -1.72 1.12
CA LEU A 149 5.10 -1.47 -0.21
C LEU A 149 5.91 -0.40 -0.96
N ALA A 150 6.17 0.75 -0.35
CA ALA A 150 7.00 1.79 -0.96
C ALA A 150 8.45 1.33 -1.15
N TRP A 151 8.96 0.49 -0.24
CA TRP A 151 10.29 -0.10 -0.35
C TRP A 151 10.46 -0.91 -1.64
N VAL A 152 9.56 -1.87 -1.89
CA VAL A 152 9.65 -2.70 -3.10
C VAL A 152 9.36 -1.92 -4.38
N HIS A 153 8.48 -0.92 -4.34
CA HIS A 153 8.26 0.00 -5.46
C HIS A 153 9.48 0.88 -5.79
N ALA A 154 10.35 1.13 -4.82
CA ALA A 154 11.61 1.85 -5.02
C ALA A 154 12.76 0.91 -5.46
N GLY A 155 12.46 -0.37 -5.75
CA GLY A 155 13.46 -1.36 -6.16
C GLY A 155 14.20 -2.02 -4.99
N GLY A 156 13.76 -1.78 -3.76
CA GLY A 156 14.34 -2.42 -2.57
C GLY A 156 14.01 -3.90 -2.51
N LYS A 157 15.01 -4.72 -2.19
CA LYS A 157 14.89 -6.17 -2.06
C LYS A 157 14.26 -6.58 -0.74
N VAL A 158 13.61 -7.73 -0.73
CA VAL A 158 13.08 -8.39 0.48
C VAL A 158 13.56 -9.83 0.54
N TYR A 159 13.62 -10.38 1.74
CA TYR A 159 14.23 -11.69 2.01
C TYR A 159 13.34 -12.54 2.90
N ASP A 160 13.27 -13.83 2.60
CA ASP A 160 12.73 -14.84 3.50
C ASP A 160 13.88 -15.72 4.05
N GLN A 161 13.54 -16.83 4.71
CA GLN A 161 14.52 -17.78 5.26
C GLN A 161 15.40 -18.48 4.19
N ASN A 162 15.01 -18.43 2.92
CA ASN A 162 15.71 -19.07 1.80
C ASN A 162 16.53 -18.06 0.98
N GLY A 163 16.45 -16.77 1.26
CA GLY A 163 17.16 -15.72 0.54
C GLY A 163 16.25 -14.62 -0.02
N GLU A 164 16.69 -13.98 -1.11
CA GLU A 164 15.91 -12.96 -1.79
C GLU A 164 14.60 -13.54 -2.35
N THR A 165 13.49 -12.83 -2.16
CA THR A 165 12.18 -13.26 -2.61
C THR A 165 11.39 -12.10 -3.24
N HIS A 166 10.41 -12.44 -4.09
CA HIS A 166 9.45 -11.49 -4.64
C HIS A 166 8.05 -11.70 -4.03
N ARG A 167 7.99 -12.17 -2.78
CA ARG A 167 6.75 -12.36 -2.04
C ARG A 167 6.66 -11.36 -0.90
N ILE A 168 5.51 -10.69 -0.76
CA ILE A 168 5.26 -9.76 0.35
C ILE A 168 3.88 -10.02 0.95
N HIS A 169 3.79 -9.92 2.28
CA HIS A 169 2.51 -9.93 2.97
C HIS A 169 1.96 -8.50 3.02
N VAL A 170 0.75 -8.28 2.48
CA VAL A 170 0.12 -6.96 2.38
C VAL A 170 -1.01 -6.71 3.37
N TYR A 171 -1.12 -7.56 4.40
CA TYR A 171 -2.10 -7.48 5.49
C TYR A 171 -3.55 -7.78 5.08
N GLY A 172 -3.99 -7.40 3.88
CA GLY A 172 -5.32 -7.67 3.36
C GLY A 172 -5.54 -7.07 1.97
N ARG A 173 -6.64 -7.49 1.31
CA ARG A 173 -6.95 -7.12 -0.08
C ARG A 173 -6.88 -5.62 -0.37
N LYS A 174 -7.29 -4.77 0.56
CA LYS A 174 -7.24 -3.30 0.42
C LYS A 174 -5.82 -2.79 0.16
N TRP A 175 -4.80 -3.49 0.64
CA TRP A 175 -3.39 -3.14 0.50
C TRP A 175 -2.66 -3.99 -0.54
N ASN A 176 -3.41 -4.65 -1.45
CA ASN A 176 -2.85 -5.38 -2.58
C ASN A 176 -2.29 -4.40 -3.62
N LEU A 177 -1.19 -3.73 -3.25
CA LEU A 177 -0.52 -2.67 -4.02
C LEU A 177 0.96 -3.03 -4.29
N GLY A 178 1.32 -4.31 -4.30
CA GLY A 178 2.65 -4.76 -4.69
C GLY A 178 2.97 -4.41 -6.15
N PRO A 179 4.24 -4.12 -6.49
CA PRO A 179 4.62 -3.83 -7.87
C PRO A 179 4.51 -5.07 -8.76
N GLU A 180 4.55 -4.84 -10.07
CA GLU A 180 4.63 -5.92 -11.05
C GLU A 180 5.80 -6.86 -10.72
N GLY A 181 5.61 -8.16 -10.90
CA GLY A 181 6.60 -9.20 -10.57
C GLY A 181 6.61 -9.63 -9.10
N TYR A 182 5.85 -8.99 -8.20
CA TYR A 182 5.71 -9.42 -6.82
C TYR A 182 4.42 -10.21 -6.57
N GLN A 183 4.54 -11.33 -5.86
CA GLN A 183 3.39 -12.07 -5.33
C GLN A 183 2.99 -11.48 -3.98
N THR A 184 1.77 -10.97 -3.89
CA THR A 184 1.18 -10.48 -2.64
C THR A 184 0.39 -11.60 -1.96
N VAL A 185 0.49 -11.69 -0.61
CA VAL A 185 -0.29 -12.59 0.24
C VAL A 185 -0.91 -11.83 1.41
N TRP A 186 -2.05 -12.29 1.98
CA TRP A 186 -2.73 -11.70 3.13
C TRP A 186 -3.50 -12.72 3.97
#